data_8e1f8084de777678e0e2bdaae62ebd99
#
_entry.id   8e1f8084de777678e0e2bdaae62ebd99
#
_cell.length_a   1.000
_cell.length_b   1.000
_cell.length_c   1.000
_cell.angle_alpha   90.00
_cell.angle_beta   90.00
_cell.angle_gamma   90.00
#
_symmetry.space_group_name_H-M   'P 1'
#
loop_
_entity.id
_entity.type
_entity.pdbx_description
1 polymer ?
#
loop_
_entity_poly.entity_id
_entity_poly.type
_entity_poly.pdbx_seq_one_letter_code
_entity_poly.pdbx_strand_id
1 'polypeptide(L)'
;MTKSKEKATRSKEKSAESEREITKCLRKAKVSAEMQSIISSMQKGAMLTKVRSAGRQYRRYYHVDLTASTFNYDGSKKCVKRLDQSCIPIKHIAEIREDTQSPVHAQKNVPSFTVVVGEQMKLLNLIAPDTNVKDKWVRGLRFLVNKRSVQDPVQQEQMWLAECFGKSDKNRDGLLDKDEISHLMKSLNVSSEIAQDMKVRAKSQKLKRDEFIALYKEFSERRELMELFDMYSDDAATMTTSELSEFFLNEQDQKLSENQLEDIIERSEQCPKLKAEKLISRVGFGIMFSLPELNVKKPQCRTVYQDMTQPLNHYFINSSHNTYLEGHQLYGKSSTAQYSRVLTHRGRCIELDVWDGDDSEPVIYHGYTFTSKILFKDALKAIEKLAFKKSKYPVILSIENHCSVEQQIRMAEHFKSVFGDKLLLDPLPEDSTSLPSPEQLKGRVIIKAKKGTRAKSVETDVVNNGESESDEAAEVEDEETQKQVKESKKKKVKVAPELSACIVICQAMSFKSFEQLATKGTFVNMASLNENKASRLIEQSGGRQFLQHNAYQLTRIYPAGSRIDSSNYDPIPMWMVGCQVLCSF
;
A
#
# COMPACT_ATOMS: atom_id res chain seq x y z
N MET A 1 5.09 10.87 -53.95
CA MET A 1 5.99 11.75 -53.16
C MET A 1 5.29 12.76 -52.25
N THR A 2 4.02 13.05 -52.40
CA THR A 2 3.25 14.02 -51.61
C THR A 2 2.83 13.52 -50.23
N LYS A 3 2.39 12.28 -50.06
CA LYS A 3 1.94 11.72 -48.75
C LYS A 3 3.06 11.52 -47.71
N SER A 4 4.32 11.38 -48.14
CA SER A 4 5.46 11.25 -47.23
C SER A 4 5.88 12.60 -46.63
N LYS A 5 5.74 13.69 -47.39
CA LYS A 5 6.04 15.05 -46.93
C LYS A 5 4.97 15.56 -45.92
N GLU A 6 3.70 15.27 -46.15
CA GLU A 6 2.62 15.65 -45.19
C GLU A 6 2.74 14.91 -43.84
N LYS A 7 3.15 13.63 -43.87
CA LYS A 7 3.38 12.87 -42.65
C LYS A 7 4.56 13.40 -41.83
N ALA A 8 5.62 13.86 -42.49
CA ALA A 8 6.79 14.47 -41.86
C ALA A 8 6.48 15.87 -41.30
N THR A 9 5.63 16.66 -41.96
CA THR A 9 5.21 17.98 -41.49
C THR A 9 4.30 17.87 -40.29
N ARG A 10 3.30 16.96 -40.31
CA ARG A 10 2.40 16.71 -39.18
C ARG A 10 3.12 16.12 -37.95
N SER A 11 4.19 15.33 -38.14
CA SER A 11 5.06 14.85 -37.05
C SER A 11 5.87 15.99 -36.42
N LYS A 12 6.37 16.94 -37.23
CA LYS A 12 7.09 18.11 -36.73
C LYS A 12 6.18 19.11 -35.99
N GLU A 13 4.96 19.30 -36.47
CA GLU A 13 3.97 20.15 -35.80
C GLU A 13 3.54 19.58 -34.44
N LYS A 14 3.27 18.29 -34.34
CA LYS A 14 2.98 17.62 -33.05
C LYS A 14 4.17 17.66 -32.07
N SER A 15 5.41 17.56 -32.57
CA SER A 15 6.62 17.73 -31.76
C SER A 15 6.74 19.17 -31.23
N ALA A 16 6.47 20.17 -32.08
CA ALA A 16 6.53 21.57 -31.69
C ALA A 16 5.40 21.97 -30.70
N GLU A 17 4.23 21.37 -30.80
CA GLU A 17 3.10 21.61 -29.90
C GLU A 17 3.37 20.97 -28.52
N SER A 18 3.90 19.76 -28.49
CA SER A 18 4.37 19.07 -27.27
C SER A 18 5.50 19.85 -26.58
N GLU A 19 6.47 20.39 -27.34
CA GLU A 19 7.54 21.23 -26.79
C GLU A 19 7.00 22.56 -26.20
N ARG A 20 5.98 23.14 -26.81
CA ARG A 20 5.33 24.36 -26.29
C ARG A 20 4.56 24.10 -25.00
N GLU A 21 3.84 22.98 -24.87
CA GLU A 21 3.15 22.58 -23.65
C GLU A 21 4.13 22.27 -22.52
N ILE A 22 5.20 21.53 -22.81
CA ILE A 22 6.25 21.21 -21.82
C ILE A 22 6.95 22.48 -21.36
N THR A 23 7.25 23.41 -22.27
CA THR A 23 7.84 24.71 -21.93
C THR A 23 6.91 25.55 -21.08
N LYS A 24 5.58 25.45 -21.30
CA LYS A 24 4.55 26.12 -20.51
C LYS A 24 4.45 25.53 -19.08
N CYS A 25 4.53 24.20 -18.93
CA CYS A 25 4.59 23.53 -17.63
C CYS A 25 5.86 23.85 -16.85
N LEU A 26 7.01 23.90 -17.50
CA LEU A 26 8.29 24.26 -16.87
C LEU A 26 8.37 25.74 -16.45
N ARG A 27 7.72 26.64 -17.19
CA ARG A 27 7.60 28.07 -16.82
C ARG A 27 6.71 28.29 -15.60
N LYS A 28 5.63 27.51 -15.42
CA LYS A 28 4.73 27.61 -14.25
C LYS A 28 5.40 27.24 -12.93
N ALA A 29 6.45 26.45 -12.92
CA ALA A 29 7.12 25.94 -11.71
C ALA A 29 8.39 26.72 -11.41
N LYS A 30 8.51 28.02 -11.44
CA LYS A 30 9.72 28.84 -11.10
C LYS A 30 11.07 28.08 -11.26
N VAL A 31 11.18 27.26 -12.31
CA VAL A 31 12.38 26.46 -12.60
C VAL A 31 13.39 27.38 -13.27
N SER A 32 14.63 27.39 -12.79
CA SER A 32 15.68 28.23 -13.37
C SER A 32 15.89 27.88 -14.86
N ALA A 33 16.25 28.89 -15.67
CA ALA A 33 16.56 28.70 -17.09
C ALA A 33 17.64 27.63 -17.31
N GLU A 34 18.58 27.54 -16.38
CA GLU A 34 19.63 26.50 -16.37
C GLU A 34 19.04 25.09 -16.24
N MET A 35 18.14 24.88 -15.28
CA MET A 35 17.51 23.56 -15.08
C MET A 35 16.60 23.18 -16.27
N GLN A 36 15.92 24.14 -16.88
CA GLN A 36 15.16 23.91 -18.11
C GLN A 36 16.05 23.44 -19.25
N SER A 37 17.24 24.03 -19.40
CA SER A 37 18.24 23.62 -20.38
C SER A 37 18.77 22.22 -20.11
N ILE A 38 19.04 21.88 -18.85
CA ILE A 38 19.46 20.55 -18.43
C ILE A 38 18.40 19.51 -18.82
N ILE A 39 17.14 19.74 -18.46
CA ILE A 39 16.03 18.81 -18.75
C ILE A 39 15.83 18.64 -20.25
N SER A 40 15.86 19.72 -21.02
CA SER A 40 15.79 19.67 -22.50
C SER A 40 16.94 18.85 -23.11
N SER A 41 18.14 18.96 -22.53
CA SER A 41 19.28 18.12 -22.93
C SER A 41 19.05 16.64 -22.63
N MET A 42 18.45 16.30 -21.48
CA MET A 42 18.13 14.92 -21.11
C MET A 42 17.01 14.32 -21.95
N GLN A 43 16.05 15.11 -22.41
CA GLN A 43 15.02 14.68 -23.37
C GLN A 43 15.63 14.36 -24.74
N LYS A 44 16.59 15.20 -25.19
CA LYS A 44 17.39 14.90 -26.40
C LYS A 44 18.24 13.64 -26.24
N GLY A 45 18.58 13.29 -25.00
CA GLY A 45 19.31 12.09 -24.65
C GLY A 45 20.83 12.18 -24.84
N ALA A 46 21.51 11.12 -24.38
CA ALA A 46 22.96 10.96 -24.51
C ALA A 46 23.38 9.49 -24.56
N MET A 47 24.54 9.24 -25.18
CA MET A 47 25.20 7.94 -25.13
C MET A 47 25.89 7.76 -23.78
N LEU A 48 25.37 6.88 -22.92
CA LEU A 48 26.00 6.48 -21.66
C LEU A 48 26.44 5.03 -21.71
N THR A 49 27.45 4.67 -20.95
CA THR A 49 27.93 3.30 -20.84
C THR A 49 27.44 2.65 -19.58
N LYS A 50 26.57 1.63 -19.71
CA LYS A 50 26.12 0.79 -18.60
C LYS A 50 27.18 -0.22 -18.21
N VAL A 51 27.52 -0.30 -16.93
CA VAL A 51 28.47 -1.27 -16.40
C VAL A 51 27.72 -2.28 -15.53
N ARG A 52 27.97 -3.59 -15.76
CA ARG A 52 27.44 -4.68 -14.92
C ARG A 52 28.46 -5.13 -13.88
N SER A 53 27.99 -5.84 -12.86
CA SER A 53 28.81 -6.36 -11.74
C SER A 53 30.04 -7.19 -12.17
N ALA A 54 30.01 -7.80 -13.36
CA ALA A 54 31.14 -8.55 -13.94
C ALA A 54 32.05 -7.68 -14.82
N GLY A 55 32.03 -6.36 -14.69
CA GLY A 55 32.87 -5.44 -15.47
C GLY A 55 32.47 -5.28 -16.96
N ARG A 56 31.44 -5.98 -17.45
CA ARG A 56 30.96 -5.87 -18.83
C ARG A 56 30.32 -4.51 -19.08
N GLN A 57 30.75 -3.85 -20.15
CA GLN A 57 30.30 -2.52 -20.53
C GLN A 57 29.41 -2.56 -21.76
N TYR A 58 28.35 -1.73 -21.76
CA TYR A 58 27.37 -1.64 -22.85
C TYR A 58 27.04 -0.18 -23.11
N ARG A 59 27.42 0.34 -24.27
CA ARG A 59 27.00 1.68 -24.71
C ARG A 59 25.54 1.66 -25.12
N ARG A 60 24.75 2.60 -24.57
CA ARG A 60 23.32 2.74 -24.79
C ARG A 60 22.96 4.21 -24.90
N TYR A 61 21.97 4.51 -25.73
CA TYR A 61 21.39 5.83 -25.78
C TYR A 61 20.34 5.95 -24.69
N TYR A 62 20.49 6.92 -23.81
CA TYR A 62 19.60 7.19 -22.69
C TYR A 62 18.87 8.51 -22.93
N HIS A 63 17.59 8.55 -22.60
CA HIS A 63 16.78 9.77 -22.66
C HIS A 63 15.71 9.77 -21.57
N VAL A 64 15.17 10.93 -21.25
CA VAL A 64 14.06 11.10 -20.32
C VAL A 64 12.81 11.45 -21.12
N ASP A 65 11.73 10.69 -20.89
CA ASP A 65 10.40 11.04 -21.35
C ASP A 65 9.63 11.66 -20.18
N LEU A 66 9.39 12.98 -20.26
CA LEU A 66 8.66 13.70 -19.21
C LEU A 66 7.17 13.40 -19.24
N THR A 67 6.61 13.09 -20.41
CA THR A 67 5.19 12.78 -20.57
C THR A 67 4.85 11.44 -19.91
N ALA A 68 5.72 10.44 -20.16
CA ALA A 68 5.61 9.13 -19.51
C ALA A 68 6.26 9.08 -18.11
N SER A 69 6.94 10.15 -17.69
CA SER A 69 7.75 10.20 -16.45
C SER A 69 8.73 9.03 -16.33
N THR A 70 9.46 8.75 -17.40
CA THR A 70 10.36 7.60 -17.47
C THR A 70 11.78 8.00 -17.87
N PHE A 71 12.73 7.25 -17.34
CA PHE A 71 14.13 7.24 -17.74
C PHE A 71 14.38 6.01 -18.60
N ASN A 72 14.60 6.21 -19.87
CA ASN A 72 14.62 5.17 -20.90
C ASN A 72 16.01 4.94 -21.47
N TYR A 73 16.24 3.76 -22.03
CA TYR A 73 17.40 3.51 -22.86
C TYR A 73 17.05 2.59 -24.03
N ASP A 74 17.67 2.81 -25.19
CA ASP A 74 17.46 1.99 -26.37
C ASP A 74 17.98 0.57 -26.15
N GLY A 75 17.06 -0.40 -26.29
CA GLY A 75 17.35 -1.80 -26.13
C GLY A 75 18.24 -2.36 -27.25
N SER A 76 18.95 -3.46 -27.00
CA SER A 76 19.55 -4.26 -28.09
C SER A 76 18.45 -5.03 -28.82
N LYS A 77 18.71 -5.48 -30.07
CA LYS A 77 17.78 -6.34 -30.86
C LYS A 77 17.25 -7.57 -30.10
N LYS A 78 17.91 -8.00 -29.01
CA LYS A 78 17.44 -9.05 -28.08
C LYS A 78 16.42 -8.55 -27.05
N CYS A 79 16.25 -7.24 -26.87
CA CYS A 79 15.36 -6.63 -25.88
C CYS A 79 13.94 -6.35 -26.37
N VAL A 80 13.59 -6.66 -27.62
CA VAL A 80 12.22 -6.49 -28.14
C VAL A 80 11.20 -7.30 -27.34
N LYS A 81 11.63 -8.36 -26.62
CA LYS A 81 10.79 -9.16 -25.72
C LYS A 81 10.78 -8.71 -24.25
N ARG A 82 11.54 -7.67 -23.85
CA ARG A 82 11.66 -7.18 -22.46
C ARG A 82 11.77 -5.65 -22.40
N LEU A 83 10.78 -4.97 -22.95
CA LEU A 83 10.69 -3.49 -22.93
C LEU A 83 10.59 -2.93 -21.49
N ASP A 84 10.02 -3.69 -20.56
CA ASP A 84 9.97 -3.41 -19.13
C ASP A 84 11.33 -3.16 -18.46
N GLN A 85 12.42 -3.71 -19.04
CA GLN A 85 13.78 -3.51 -18.54
C GLN A 85 14.49 -2.29 -19.13
N SER A 86 13.96 -1.68 -20.19
CA SER A 86 14.54 -0.50 -20.84
C SER A 86 13.86 0.81 -20.48
N CYS A 87 12.75 0.74 -19.75
CA CYS A 87 11.96 1.86 -19.29
C CYS A 87 11.93 1.84 -17.75
N ILE A 88 12.55 2.83 -17.12
CA ILE A 88 12.60 2.96 -15.67
C ILE A 88 11.69 4.13 -15.26
N PRO A 89 10.55 3.88 -14.63
CA PRO A 89 9.72 4.96 -14.10
C PRO A 89 10.54 5.82 -13.11
N ILE A 90 10.54 7.13 -13.28
CA ILE A 90 11.28 8.05 -12.39
C ILE A 90 10.82 7.87 -10.94
N LYS A 91 9.56 7.49 -10.73
CA LYS A 91 9.02 7.17 -9.40
C LYS A 91 9.72 5.97 -8.71
N HIS A 92 10.35 5.10 -9.46
CA HIS A 92 11.09 3.97 -8.90
C HIS A 92 12.57 4.28 -8.67
N ILE A 93 13.04 5.47 -9.00
CA ILE A 93 14.40 5.91 -8.68
C ILE A 93 14.41 6.33 -7.21
N ALA A 94 15.14 5.58 -6.38
CA ALA A 94 15.27 5.84 -4.95
C ALA A 94 16.35 6.88 -4.66
N GLU A 95 17.47 6.82 -5.38
CA GLU A 95 18.64 7.67 -5.12
C GLU A 95 19.53 7.80 -6.36
N ILE A 96 20.25 8.93 -6.45
CA ILE A 96 21.31 9.14 -7.45
C ILE A 96 22.63 9.34 -6.69
N ARG A 97 23.56 8.40 -6.84
CA ARG A 97 24.87 8.39 -6.17
C ARG A 97 25.99 8.79 -7.12
N GLU A 98 26.89 9.58 -6.62
CA GLU A 98 28.15 9.93 -7.30
C GLU A 98 29.35 9.23 -6.65
N ASP A 99 29.07 8.24 -5.81
CA ASP A 99 29.99 7.63 -4.87
C ASP A 99 31.02 6.74 -5.57
N THR A 100 32.29 6.88 -5.15
CA THR A 100 33.44 6.12 -5.66
C THR A 100 33.59 4.73 -5.06
N GLN A 101 32.70 4.31 -4.17
CA GLN A 101 32.78 3.04 -3.43
C GLN A 101 32.32 1.80 -4.22
N SER A 102 31.72 1.96 -5.37
CA SER A 102 31.43 0.80 -6.24
C SER A 102 32.74 0.30 -6.89
N PRO A 103 32.98 -1.01 -6.97
CA PRO A 103 34.13 -1.58 -7.70
C PRO A 103 34.23 -1.09 -9.17
N VAL A 104 33.13 -0.61 -9.72
CA VAL A 104 33.03 0.00 -11.07
C VAL A 104 33.62 1.40 -11.12
N HIS A 105 33.65 2.11 -9.99
CA HIS A 105 34.12 3.50 -9.88
C HIS A 105 35.56 3.58 -9.32
N ALA A 106 36.18 2.46 -9.02
CA ALA A 106 37.54 2.38 -8.45
C ALA A 106 38.63 2.88 -9.42
N GLN A 107 38.32 3.10 -10.70
CA GLN A 107 39.23 3.79 -11.62
C GLN A 107 39.11 5.31 -11.38
N LYS A 108 40.15 5.89 -10.80
CA LYS A 108 40.27 7.33 -10.58
C LYS A 108 40.02 8.08 -11.91
N ASN A 109 39.11 9.08 -11.87
CA ASN A 109 38.77 10.05 -12.94
C ASN A 109 37.78 9.60 -14.05
N VAL A 110 36.94 8.61 -13.83
CA VAL A 110 35.88 8.28 -14.80
C VAL A 110 34.60 9.03 -14.43
N PRO A 111 33.95 9.80 -15.34
CA PRO A 111 32.72 10.55 -15.04
C PRO A 111 31.53 9.58 -14.92
N SER A 112 31.36 9.01 -13.74
CA SER A 112 30.39 7.96 -13.46
C SER A 112 29.39 8.35 -12.38
N PHE A 113 28.20 7.75 -12.43
CA PHE A 113 27.18 7.85 -11.42
C PHE A 113 26.32 6.59 -11.38
N THR A 114 25.62 6.38 -10.26
CA THR A 114 24.75 5.23 -10.07
C THR A 114 23.32 5.68 -9.83
N VAL A 115 22.38 5.12 -10.60
CA VAL A 115 20.95 5.26 -10.37
C VAL A 115 20.48 4.04 -9.57
N VAL A 116 19.98 4.28 -8.37
CA VAL A 116 19.43 3.23 -7.49
C VAL A 116 17.95 3.09 -7.79
N VAL A 117 17.52 1.90 -8.21
CA VAL A 117 16.16 1.66 -8.73
C VAL A 117 15.44 0.65 -7.86
N GLY A 118 14.23 1.02 -7.44
CA GLY A 118 13.29 0.19 -6.70
C GLY A 118 13.73 -0.12 -5.27
N GLU A 119 12.84 -0.74 -4.52
CA GLU A 119 13.07 -1.13 -3.12
C GLU A 119 14.18 -2.18 -2.96
N GLN A 120 14.42 -2.99 -4.00
CA GLN A 120 15.53 -3.95 -4.04
C GLN A 120 16.89 -3.29 -4.29
N MET A 121 16.96 -1.96 -4.29
CA MET A 121 18.20 -1.19 -4.46
C MET A 121 19.03 -1.64 -5.69
N LYS A 122 18.36 -1.99 -6.80
CA LYS A 122 19.06 -2.36 -8.04
C LYS A 122 19.94 -1.23 -8.52
N LEU A 123 21.23 -1.49 -8.66
CA LEU A 123 22.21 -0.51 -9.07
C LEU A 123 22.32 -0.47 -10.61
N LEU A 124 22.05 0.68 -11.19
CA LEU A 124 22.33 0.98 -12.57
C LEU A 124 23.56 1.89 -12.63
N ASN A 125 24.74 1.29 -12.80
CA ASN A 125 26.00 2.01 -12.89
C ASN A 125 26.21 2.53 -14.31
N LEU A 126 26.42 3.85 -14.44
CA LEU A 126 26.53 4.57 -15.70
C LEU A 126 27.83 5.38 -15.75
N ILE A 127 28.50 5.37 -16.91
CA ILE A 127 29.63 6.22 -17.24
C ILE A 127 29.18 7.18 -18.34
N ALA A 128 29.35 8.48 -18.11
CA ALA A 128 29.10 9.53 -19.08
C ALA A 128 30.34 9.75 -19.99
N PRO A 129 30.17 10.33 -21.18
CA PRO A 129 31.30 10.63 -22.05
C PRO A 129 32.24 11.67 -21.46
N ASP A 130 31.74 12.60 -20.66
CA ASP A 130 32.50 13.64 -19.97
C ASP A 130 31.80 14.07 -18.66
N THR A 131 32.50 14.89 -17.87
CA THR A 131 32.01 15.38 -16.58
C THR A 131 30.79 16.31 -16.74
N ASN A 132 30.72 17.10 -17.77
CA ASN A 132 29.60 18.03 -18.00
C ASN A 132 28.29 17.24 -18.27
N VAL A 133 28.35 16.19 -19.08
CA VAL A 133 27.22 15.30 -19.31
C VAL A 133 26.83 14.58 -18.01
N LYS A 134 27.80 14.07 -17.24
CA LYS A 134 27.55 13.45 -15.93
C LYS A 134 26.79 14.42 -15.02
N ASP A 135 27.29 15.64 -14.86
CA ASP A 135 26.71 16.64 -13.95
C ASP A 135 25.29 17.05 -14.37
N LYS A 136 25.04 17.21 -15.67
CA LYS A 136 23.69 17.45 -16.20
C LYS A 136 22.73 16.31 -15.85
N TRP A 137 23.14 15.06 -16.07
CA TRP A 137 22.32 13.90 -15.77
C TRP A 137 22.04 13.74 -14.29
N VAL A 138 23.04 13.89 -13.44
CA VAL A 138 22.89 13.80 -11.97
C VAL A 138 21.96 14.89 -11.44
N ARG A 139 22.22 16.15 -11.81
CA ARG A 139 21.42 17.30 -11.38
C ARG A 139 19.98 17.20 -11.89
N GLY A 140 19.81 16.85 -13.15
CA GLY A 140 18.49 16.70 -13.79
C GLY A 140 17.68 15.56 -13.19
N LEU A 141 18.26 14.37 -12.98
CA LEU A 141 17.58 13.25 -12.36
C LEU A 141 17.22 13.56 -10.89
N ARG A 142 18.14 14.13 -10.10
CA ARG A 142 17.84 14.57 -8.73
C ARG A 142 16.69 15.58 -8.69
N PHE A 143 16.70 16.54 -9.60
CA PHE A 143 15.60 17.51 -9.72
C PHE A 143 14.26 16.81 -10.04
N LEU A 144 14.24 15.90 -11.00
CA LEU A 144 13.02 15.18 -11.39
C LEU A 144 12.50 14.25 -10.26
N VAL A 145 13.41 13.61 -9.54
CA VAL A 145 13.06 12.79 -8.37
C VAL A 145 12.49 13.65 -7.23
N ASN A 146 13.11 14.81 -6.96
CA ASN A 146 12.68 15.73 -5.89
C ASN A 146 11.40 16.49 -6.26
N LYS A 147 11.21 16.88 -7.53
CA LYS A 147 10.01 17.58 -8.00
C LYS A 147 8.74 16.75 -7.85
N ARG A 148 8.87 15.44 -7.77
CA ARG A 148 7.77 14.51 -7.56
C ARG A 148 6.98 14.75 -6.26
N SER A 149 7.61 15.31 -5.22
CA SER A 149 6.92 15.64 -3.96
C SER A 149 5.96 16.83 -4.07
N VAL A 150 5.93 17.52 -5.22
CA VAL A 150 5.20 18.79 -5.45
C VAL A 150 4.27 18.71 -6.68
N GLN A 151 4.02 17.50 -7.23
CA GLN A 151 3.15 17.38 -8.40
C GLN A 151 1.67 17.53 -8.03
N ASP A 152 0.95 18.28 -8.89
CA ASP A 152 -0.50 18.43 -8.92
C ASP A 152 -1.21 17.05 -8.90
N PRO A 153 -2.15 16.81 -7.99
CA PRO A 153 -2.92 15.56 -7.91
C PRO A 153 -3.56 15.13 -9.24
N VAL A 154 -4.05 16.08 -10.04
CA VAL A 154 -4.64 15.81 -11.36
C VAL A 154 -3.61 15.23 -12.34
N GLN A 155 -2.37 15.75 -12.32
CA GLN A 155 -1.29 15.21 -13.15
C GLN A 155 -0.86 13.81 -12.66
N GLN A 156 -0.85 13.59 -11.35
CA GLN A 156 -0.55 12.28 -10.79
C GLN A 156 -1.58 11.23 -11.20
N GLU A 157 -2.85 11.59 -11.18
CA GLU A 157 -3.95 10.71 -11.63
C GLU A 157 -3.82 10.39 -13.12
N GLN A 158 -3.61 11.38 -13.97
CA GLN A 158 -3.42 11.16 -15.41
C GLN A 158 -2.23 10.26 -15.71
N MET A 159 -1.12 10.45 -15.02
CA MET A 159 0.06 9.61 -15.16
C MET A 159 -0.18 8.18 -14.68
N TRP A 160 -0.88 8.02 -13.57
CA TRP A 160 -1.27 6.72 -13.04
C TRP A 160 -2.22 5.99 -14.00
N LEU A 161 -3.22 6.66 -14.57
CA LEU A 161 -4.13 6.10 -15.57
C LEU A 161 -3.37 5.68 -16.86
N ALA A 162 -2.41 6.51 -17.30
CA ALA A 162 -1.57 6.17 -18.46
C ALA A 162 -0.67 4.93 -18.18
N GLU A 163 -0.19 4.78 -16.95
CA GLU A 163 0.56 3.58 -16.53
C GLU A 163 -0.33 2.34 -16.48
N CYS A 164 -1.54 2.47 -15.95
CA CYS A 164 -2.54 1.39 -15.90
C CYS A 164 -2.93 0.94 -17.30
N PHE A 165 -3.13 1.88 -18.23
CA PHE A 165 -3.35 1.60 -19.64
C PHE A 165 -2.20 0.79 -20.23
N GLY A 166 -0.96 1.24 -20.06
CA GLY A 166 0.22 0.56 -20.62
C GLY A 166 0.49 -0.83 -20.03
N LYS A 167 0.06 -1.08 -18.79
CA LYS A 167 0.12 -2.43 -18.19
C LYS A 167 -0.93 -3.37 -18.75
N SER A 168 -2.07 -2.85 -19.15
CA SER A 168 -3.21 -3.63 -19.66
C SER A 168 -3.14 -3.87 -21.16
N ASP A 169 -2.48 -3.01 -21.93
CA ASP A 169 -2.14 -3.20 -23.35
C ASP A 169 -1.07 -4.31 -23.49
N LYS A 170 -1.53 -5.55 -23.49
CA LYS A 170 -0.65 -6.74 -23.51
C LYS A 170 -0.02 -6.97 -24.88
N ASN A 171 -0.79 -6.71 -25.94
CA ASN A 171 -0.34 -6.89 -27.33
C ASN A 171 0.49 -5.70 -27.83
N ARG A 172 0.47 -4.55 -27.09
CA ARG A 172 1.24 -3.33 -27.35
C ARG A 172 0.92 -2.66 -28.69
N ASP A 173 -0.33 -2.75 -29.11
CA ASP A 173 -0.80 -2.06 -30.30
C ASP A 173 -1.18 -0.59 -30.04
N GLY A 174 -1.11 -0.15 -28.78
CA GLY A 174 -1.47 1.20 -28.34
C GLY A 174 -2.96 1.41 -28.18
N LEU A 175 -3.73 0.32 -28.21
CA LEU A 175 -5.18 0.30 -28.09
C LEU A 175 -5.58 -0.75 -27.04
N LEU A 176 -6.69 -0.55 -26.36
CA LEU A 176 -7.26 -1.59 -25.49
C LEU A 176 -8.42 -2.28 -26.18
N ASP A 177 -8.36 -3.59 -26.26
CA ASP A 177 -9.49 -4.43 -26.67
C ASP A 177 -10.40 -4.74 -25.48
N LYS A 178 -11.49 -5.51 -25.72
CA LYS A 178 -12.49 -5.83 -24.71
C LYS A 178 -11.94 -6.62 -23.50
N ASP A 179 -11.00 -7.51 -23.76
CA ASP A 179 -10.42 -8.35 -22.70
C ASP A 179 -9.41 -7.55 -21.88
N GLU A 180 -8.60 -6.74 -22.55
CA GLU A 180 -7.66 -5.81 -21.93
C GLU A 180 -8.38 -4.73 -21.11
N ILE A 181 -9.52 -4.21 -21.57
CA ILE A 181 -10.39 -3.31 -20.80
C ILE A 181 -10.94 -4.04 -19.57
N SER A 182 -11.39 -5.29 -19.72
CA SER A 182 -11.89 -6.06 -18.57
C SER A 182 -10.83 -6.27 -17.50
N HIS A 183 -9.61 -6.54 -17.91
CA HIS A 183 -8.48 -6.68 -17.01
C HIS A 183 -8.13 -5.33 -16.33
N LEU A 184 -8.14 -4.24 -17.11
CA LEU A 184 -7.86 -2.89 -16.60
C LEU A 184 -8.91 -2.48 -15.56
N MET A 185 -10.20 -2.67 -15.83
CA MET A 185 -11.28 -2.31 -14.90
C MET A 185 -11.16 -3.07 -13.57
N LYS A 186 -10.82 -4.35 -13.61
CA LYS A 186 -10.53 -5.12 -12.40
C LYS A 186 -9.33 -4.54 -11.62
N SER A 187 -8.26 -4.17 -12.33
CA SER A 187 -7.07 -3.59 -11.69
C SER A 187 -7.31 -2.21 -11.08
N LEU A 188 -8.29 -1.48 -11.59
CA LEU A 188 -8.73 -0.18 -11.08
C LEU A 188 -9.79 -0.28 -9.98
N ASN A 189 -10.22 -1.50 -9.65
CA ASN A 189 -11.27 -1.79 -8.67
C ASN A 189 -12.58 -1.01 -8.95
N VAL A 190 -12.91 -0.89 -10.24
CA VAL A 190 -14.14 -0.22 -10.69
C VAL A 190 -15.32 -1.17 -10.51
N SER A 191 -16.49 -0.64 -10.11
CA SER A 191 -17.70 -1.44 -9.93
C SER A 191 -18.07 -2.22 -11.19
N SER A 192 -18.73 -3.37 -11.03
CA SER A 192 -19.15 -4.22 -12.15
C SER A 192 -20.08 -3.50 -13.14
N GLU A 193 -20.90 -2.58 -12.66
CA GLU A 193 -21.82 -1.77 -13.46
C GLU A 193 -21.06 -0.82 -14.38
N ILE A 194 -20.14 -0.03 -13.82
CA ILE A 194 -19.28 0.89 -14.58
C ILE A 194 -18.41 0.10 -15.56
N ALA A 195 -17.85 -1.03 -15.13
CA ALA A 195 -17.05 -1.89 -16.00
C ALA A 195 -17.86 -2.45 -17.18
N GLN A 196 -19.14 -2.75 -16.98
CA GLN A 196 -20.04 -3.20 -18.04
C GLN A 196 -20.37 -2.08 -19.03
N ASP A 197 -20.65 -0.87 -18.55
CA ASP A 197 -20.91 0.30 -19.39
C ASP A 197 -19.70 0.67 -20.24
N MET A 198 -18.51 0.65 -19.65
CA MET A 198 -17.26 0.87 -20.40
C MET A 198 -17.06 -0.20 -21.47
N LYS A 199 -17.38 -1.48 -21.19
CA LYS A 199 -17.32 -2.56 -22.17
C LYS A 199 -18.34 -2.38 -23.30
N VAL A 200 -19.54 -1.88 -23.01
CA VAL A 200 -20.56 -1.62 -24.01
C VAL A 200 -20.11 -0.50 -24.94
N ARG A 201 -19.57 0.58 -24.41
CA ARG A 201 -19.02 1.70 -25.21
C ARG A 201 -17.78 1.30 -26.02
N ALA A 202 -16.96 0.42 -25.47
CA ALA A 202 -15.79 -0.13 -26.17
C ALA A 202 -16.13 -1.25 -27.18
N LYS A 203 -17.38 -1.75 -27.23
CA LYS A 203 -17.79 -2.82 -28.16
C LYS A 203 -17.67 -2.44 -29.64
N SER A 204 -17.68 -1.16 -29.96
CA SER A 204 -17.64 -0.66 -31.35
C SER A 204 -16.22 -0.28 -31.82
N GLN A 205 -15.29 -0.01 -30.91
CA GLN A 205 -13.92 0.40 -31.25
C GLN A 205 -12.95 0.09 -30.11
N LYS A 206 -11.70 -0.32 -30.45
CA LYS A 206 -10.59 -0.38 -29.52
C LYS A 206 -10.31 1.04 -28.98
N LEU A 207 -10.10 1.17 -27.66
CA LEU A 207 -9.87 2.47 -27.01
C LEU A 207 -8.40 2.88 -27.09
N LYS A 208 -8.15 4.10 -27.53
CA LYS A 208 -6.86 4.76 -27.37
C LYS A 208 -6.69 5.24 -25.92
N ARG A 209 -5.44 5.50 -25.55
CA ARG A 209 -5.10 5.97 -24.18
C ARG A 209 -5.88 7.23 -23.78
N ASP A 210 -5.93 8.22 -24.65
CA ASP A 210 -6.59 9.50 -24.33
C ASP A 210 -8.11 9.34 -24.27
N GLU A 211 -8.69 8.47 -25.11
CA GLU A 211 -10.11 8.10 -25.08
C GLU A 211 -10.46 7.34 -23.80
N PHE A 212 -9.58 6.42 -23.38
CA PHE A 212 -9.72 5.73 -22.10
C PHE A 212 -9.66 6.70 -20.90
N ILE A 213 -8.71 7.63 -20.87
CA ILE A 213 -8.58 8.61 -19.79
C ILE A 213 -9.81 9.51 -19.73
N ALA A 214 -10.32 9.96 -20.88
CA ALA A 214 -11.54 10.78 -20.94
C ALA A 214 -12.76 10.00 -20.43
N LEU A 215 -12.91 8.75 -20.87
CA LEU A 215 -14.00 7.87 -20.47
C LEU A 215 -13.94 7.55 -18.97
N TYR A 216 -12.73 7.24 -18.44
CA TYR A 216 -12.55 7.01 -17.00
C TYR A 216 -12.95 8.24 -16.18
N LYS A 217 -12.56 9.43 -16.61
CA LYS A 217 -12.96 10.68 -15.95
C LYS A 217 -14.47 10.89 -15.94
N GLU A 218 -15.13 10.63 -17.06
CA GLU A 218 -16.61 10.72 -17.16
C GLU A 218 -17.30 9.80 -16.14
N PHE A 219 -16.77 8.58 -15.93
CA PHE A 219 -17.31 7.63 -14.95
C PHE A 219 -16.87 7.84 -13.51
N SER A 220 -15.72 8.46 -13.31
CA SER A 220 -15.21 8.80 -11.98
C SER A 220 -15.69 10.16 -11.49
N GLU A 221 -16.27 10.96 -12.37
CA GLU A 221 -16.86 12.23 -12.03
C GLU A 221 -18.08 12.02 -11.12
N ARG A 222 -18.07 12.67 -9.98
CA ARG A 222 -19.15 12.61 -9.01
C ARG A 222 -20.26 13.56 -9.44
N ARG A 223 -21.21 13.06 -10.22
CA ARG A 223 -22.32 13.86 -10.77
C ARG A 223 -23.05 14.65 -9.70
N GLU A 224 -23.29 14.04 -8.54
CA GLU A 224 -23.91 14.67 -7.40
C GLU A 224 -23.16 15.93 -6.89
N LEU A 225 -21.83 15.94 -7.00
CA LEU A 225 -21.04 17.12 -6.65
C LEU A 225 -21.07 18.18 -7.75
N MET A 226 -21.19 17.76 -9.00
CA MET A 226 -21.31 18.69 -10.12
C MET A 226 -22.68 19.36 -10.14
N GLU A 227 -23.73 18.64 -9.82
CA GLU A 227 -25.07 19.20 -9.63
C GLU A 227 -25.10 20.21 -8.49
N LEU A 228 -24.48 19.92 -7.36
CA LEU A 228 -24.33 20.87 -6.26
C LEU A 228 -23.51 22.10 -6.66
N PHE A 229 -22.43 21.91 -7.42
CA PHE A 229 -21.66 23.03 -7.94
C PHE A 229 -22.51 23.96 -8.81
N ASP A 230 -23.25 23.38 -9.74
CA ASP A 230 -24.12 24.14 -10.67
C ASP A 230 -25.28 24.87 -9.97
N MET A 231 -25.73 24.38 -8.81
CA MET A 231 -26.75 25.04 -7.99
C MET A 231 -26.28 26.34 -7.35
N TYR A 232 -24.98 26.44 -7.06
CA TYR A 232 -24.40 27.56 -6.33
C TYR A 232 -23.49 28.45 -7.19
N SER A 233 -23.10 28.04 -8.39
CA SER A 233 -22.26 28.80 -9.30
C SER A 233 -23.09 29.56 -10.33
N ASP A 234 -22.94 30.86 -10.35
CA ASP A 234 -23.66 31.71 -11.30
C ASP A 234 -23.19 31.54 -12.76
N ASP A 235 -21.89 31.23 -12.96
CA ASP A 235 -21.29 31.09 -14.29
C ASP A 235 -21.09 29.62 -14.72
N ALA A 236 -21.48 28.66 -13.88
CA ALA A 236 -21.32 27.22 -14.08
C ALA A 236 -19.83 26.78 -14.33
N ALA A 237 -18.87 27.65 -14.18
CA ALA A 237 -17.45 27.39 -14.39
C ALA A 237 -16.63 27.56 -13.13
N THR A 238 -16.96 28.59 -12.33
CA THR A 238 -16.25 28.93 -11.09
C THR A 238 -17.25 29.34 -9.99
N MET A 239 -16.81 29.23 -8.74
CA MET A 239 -17.52 29.82 -7.59
C MET A 239 -16.63 30.87 -6.94
N THR A 240 -17.24 31.96 -6.52
CA THR A 240 -16.65 32.98 -5.67
C THR A 240 -16.64 32.55 -4.20
N THR A 241 -15.94 33.29 -3.35
CA THR A 241 -16.00 33.08 -1.89
C THR A 241 -17.41 33.26 -1.33
N SER A 242 -18.23 34.15 -1.94
CA SER A 242 -19.62 34.38 -1.51
C SER A 242 -20.50 33.17 -1.80
N GLU A 243 -20.46 32.65 -3.03
CA GLU A 243 -21.19 31.45 -3.45
C GLU A 243 -20.76 30.21 -2.66
N LEU A 244 -19.44 30.08 -2.41
CA LEU A 244 -18.91 29.02 -1.59
C LEU A 244 -19.37 29.15 -0.12
N SER A 245 -19.49 30.37 0.40
CA SER A 245 -20.04 30.63 1.74
C SER A 245 -21.50 30.20 1.84
N GLU A 246 -22.30 30.50 0.82
CA GLU A 246 -23.70 30.11 0.74
C GLU A 246 -23.85 28.60 0.69
N PHE A 247 -23.05 27.91 -0.12
CA PHE A 247 -22.97 26.44 -0.12
C PHE A 247 -22.69 25.88 1.27
N PHE A 248 -21.67 26.39 1.98
CA PHE A 248 -21.33 25.90 3.32
C PHE A 248 -22.45 26.16 4.34
N LEU A 249 -23.13 27.28 4.22
CA LEU A 249 -24.24 27.60 5.11
C LEU A 249 -25.44 26.70 4.87
N ASN A 250 -25.84 26.52 3.61
CA ASN A 250 -27.06 25.81 3.27
C ASN A 250 -26.93 24.28 3.29
N GLU A 251 -25.79 23.75 2.79
CA GLU A 251 -25.60 22.30 2.65
C GLU A 251 -24.83 21.67 3.82
N GLN A 252 -24.02 22.47 4.52
CA GLN A 252 -23.15 21.95 5.57
C GLN A 252 -23.49 22.50 6.96
N ASP A 253 -24.47 23.41 7.07
CA ASP A 253 -24.83 24.12 8.30
C ASP A 253 -23.58 24.75 8.99
N GLN A 254 -22.68 25.31 8.18
CA GLN A 254 -21.40 25.87 8.63
C GLN A 254 -21.25 27.33 8.17
N LYS A 255 -21.09 28.22 9.12
CA LYS A 255 -20.73 29.61 8.84
C LYS A 255 -19.23 29.77 8.90
N LEU A 256 -18.57 29.86 7.75
CA LEU A 256 -17.12 30.04 7.63
C LEU A 256 -16.79 31.53 7.46
N SER A 257 -15.64 31.93 8.02
CA SER A 257 -15.08 33.27 7.78
C SER A 257 -14.43 33.33 6.39
N GLU A 258 -14.28 34.54 5.86
CA GLU A 258 -13.62 34.77 4.56
C GLU A 258 -12.21 34.16 4.50
N ASN A 259 -11.42 34.30 5.55
CA ASN A 259 -10.08 33.69 5.64
C ASN A 259 -10.10 32.15 5.57
N GLN A 260 -11.15 31.50 6.13
CA GLN A 260 -11.30 30.05 6.05
C GLN A 260 -11.70 29.60 4.64
N LEU A 261 -12.54 30.36 3.96
CA LEU A 261 -12.93 30.10 2.57
C LEU A 261 -11.73 30.27 1.63
N GLU A 262 -10.95 31.32 1.82
CA GLU A 262 -9.72 31.54 1.05
C GLU A 262 -8.68 30.42 1.27
N ASP A 263 -8.49 29.93 2.51
CA ASP A 263 -7.62 28.78 2.80
C ASP A 263 -8.11 27.50 2.10
N ILE A 264 -9.42 27.29 2.08
CA ILE A 264 -10.03 26.16 1.35
C ILE A 264 -9.73 26.29 -0.15
N ILE A 265 -9.93 27.45 -0.75
CA ILE A 265 -9.65 27.70 -2.17
C ILE A 265 -8.15 27.50 -2.46
N GLU A 266 -7.27 28.08 -1.64
CA GLU A 266 -5.82 27.93 -1.81
C GLU A 266 -5.36 26.48 -1.81
N ARG A 267 -6.00 25.63 -0.99
CA ARG A 267 -5.64 24.21 -0.83
C ARG A 267 -6.30 23.30 -1.85
N SER A 268 -7.46 23.67 -2.38
CA SER A 268 -8.28 22.85 -3.26
C SER A 268 -8.09 23.20 -4.74
N GLU A 269 -8.02 24.49 -5.05
CA GLU A 269 -7.90 24.93 -6.44
C GLU A 269 -6.50 24.67 -6.98
N GLN A 270 -6.40 24.21 -8.22
CA GLN A 270 -5.14 23.86 -8.86
C GLN A 270 -4.63 24.95 -9.82
N CYS A 271 -5.54 25.82 -10.30
CA CYS A 271 -5.20 26.90 -11.21
C CYS A 271 -4.66 28.13 -10.45
N PRO A 272 -3.37 28.52 -10.63
CA PRO A 272 -2.81 29.66 -9.92
C PRO A 272 -3.55 30.98 -10.18
N LYS A 273 -4.17 31.13 -11.35
CA LYS A 273 -4.95 32.31 -11.70
C LYS A 273 -6.22 32.38 -10.86
N LEU A 274 -6.97 31.29 -10.77
CA LEU A 274 -8.22 31.21 -9.99
C LEU A 274 -7.93 31.38 -8.49
N LYS A 275 -6.83 30.80 -7.98
CA LYS A 275 -6.37 31.06 -6.60
C LYS A 275 -6.16 32.56 -6.33
N ALA A 276 -5.46 33.25 -7.23
CA ALA A 276 -5.18 34.68 -7.08
C ALA A 276 -6.47 35.53 -7.15
N GLU A 277 -7.47 35.07 -7.90
CA GLU A 277 -8.77 35.68 -8.03
C GLU A 277 -9.76 35.21 -6.94
N LYS A 278 -9.33 34.34 -6.02
CA LYS A 278 -10.15 33.72 -4.95
C LYS A 278 -11.39 32.99 -5.48
N LEU A 279 -11.22 32.31 -6.62
CA LEU A 279 -12.25 31.51 -7.27
C LEU A 279 -11.92 30.02 -7.15
N ILE A 280 -12.95 29.17 -7.07
CA ILE A 280 -12.80 27.73 -7.11
C ILE A 280 -13.50 27.17 -8.35
N SER A 281 -12.77 26.34 -9.12
CA SER A 281 -13.32 25.61 -10.27
C SER A 281 -14.07 24.36 -9.85
N ARG A 282 -14.82 23.72 -10.79
CA ARG A 282 -15.44 22.40 -10.59
C ARG A 282 -14.44 21.36 -10.08
N VAL A 283 -13.23 21.36 -10.63
CA VAL A 283 -12.15 20.47 -10.21
C VAL A 283 -11.71 20.78 -8.77
N GLY A 284 -11.51 22.06 -8.48
CA GLY A 284 -11.18 22.53 -7.13
C GLY A 284 -12.27 22.17 -6.11
N PHE A 285 -13.54 22.34 -6.48
CA PHE A 285 -14.68 21.95 -5.66
C PHE A 285 -14.70 20.46 -5.36
N GLY A 286 -14.47 19.61 -6.36
CA GLY A 286 -14.33 18.16 -6.15
C GLY A 286 -13.15 17.78 -5.23
N ILE A 287 -11.99 18.45 -5.38
CA ILE A 287 -10.82 18.25 -4.52
C ILE A 287 -11.09 18.71 -3.09
N MET A 288 -11.87 19.77 -2.91
CA MET A 288 -12.26 20.30 -1.61
C MET A 288 -12.83 19.21 -0.69
N PHE A 289 -13.69 18.32 -1.20
CA PHE A 289 -14.26 17.21 -0.42
C PHE A 289 -13.24 16.13 -0.02
N SER A 290 -12.04 16.18 -0.59
CA SER A 290 -10.92 15.32 -0.17
C SER A 290 -10.10 15.94 0.95
N LEU A 291 -10.34 17.20 1.31
CA LEU A 291 -9.65 17.84 2.43
C LEU A 291 -10.08 17.18 3.75
N PRO A 292 -9.14 16.93 4.67
CA PRO A 292 -9.45 16.29 5.94
C PRO A 292 -10.53 17.01 6.75
N GLU A 293 -10.60 18.33 6.64
CA GLU A 293 -11.54 19.19 7.37
C GLU A 293 -12.97 19.04 6.86
N LEU A 294 -13.13 18.76 5.57
CA LEU A 294 -14.44 18.67 4.89
C LEU A 294 -14.90 17.22 4.69
N ASN A 295 -14.18 16.26 5.24
CA ASN A 295 -14.62 14.89 5.26
C ASN A 295 -15.90 14.77 6.10
N VAL A 296 -16.81 13.84 5.72
CA VAL A 296 -18.04 13.49 6.47
C VAL A 296 -17.81 13.21 7.95
N LYS A 297 -16.58 12.95 8.32
CA LYS A 297 -16.19 12.72 9.70
C LYS A 297 -16.11 14.03 10.48
N LYS A 298 -16.97 14.20 11.50
CA LYS A 298 -16.97 15.37 12.39
C LYS A 298 -15.56 15.69 12.88
N PRO A 299 -15.17 16.99 13.02
CA PRO A 299 -13.83 17.38 13.46
C PRO A 299 -13.36 16.72 14.75
N GLN A 300 -14.24 16.61 15.74
CA GLN A 300 -13.94 15.91 17.00
C GLN A 300 -13.61 14.42 16.83
N CYS A 301 -14.12 13.79 15.76
CA CYS A 301 -13.84 12.38 15.46
C CYS A 301 -12.50 12.18 14.73
N ARG A 302 -11.75 13.24 14.42
CA ARG A 302 -10.41 13.15 13.80
C ARG A 302 -9.33 12.76 14.79
N THR A 303 -9.55 13.08 16.05
CA THR A 303 -8.74 12.63 17.18
C THR A 303 -9.46 11.50 17.90
N VAL A 304 -8.77 10.82 18.78
CA VAL A 304 -9.41 9.85 19.66
C VAL A 304 -10.25 10.63 20.69
N TYR A 305 -11.56 10.53 20.57
CA TYR A 305 -12.54 11.24 21.41
C TYR A 305 -13.26 10.32 22.40
N GLN A 306 -13.09 9.00 22.20
CA GLN A 306 -13.69 7.98 23.06
C GLN A 306 -12.96 7.91 24.39
N ASP A 307 -13.67 7.47 25.42
CA ASP A 307 -13.05 7.01 26.67
C ASP A 307 -12.17 5.78 26.34
N MET A 308 -10.87 5.90 26.54
CA MET A 308 -9.90 4.84 26.27
C MET A 308 -9.46 4.09 27.53
N THR A 309 -10.18 4.26 28.64
CA THR A 309 -9.90 3.63 29.94
C THR A 309 -10.67 2.32 30.14
N GLN A 310 -11.57 1.97 29.21
CA GLN A 310 -12.30 0.71 29.24
C GLN A 310 -11.41 -0.46 28.81
N PRO A 311 -11.75 -1.72 29.13
CA PRO A 311 -10.99 -2.89 28.70
C PRO A 311 -10.79 -2.95 27.17
N LEU A 312 -9.65 -3.49 26.71
CA LEU A 312 -9.28 -3.51 25.30
C LEU A 312 -10.33 -4.14 24.36
N ASN A 313 -11.09 -5.11 24.87
CA ASN A 313 -12.16 -5.78 24.10
C ASN A 313 -13.43 -4.92 23.92
N HIS A 314 -13.48 -3.69 24.46
CA HIS A 314 -14.57 -2.74 24.22
C HIS A 314 -14.37 -1.87 22.98
N TYR A 315 -13.29 -2.08 22.22
CA TYR A 315 -12.94 -1.24 21.06
C TYR A 315 -12.81 -2.05 19.79
N PHE A 316 -13.25 -1.49 18.67
CA PHE A 316 -12.88 -1.97 17.36
C PHE A 316 -11.43 -1.59 17.04
N ILE A 317 -10.64 -2.56 16.64
CA ILE A 317 -9.20 -2.43 16.40
C ILE A 317 -8.93 -2.48 14.91
N ASN A 318 -8.46 -1.37 14.34
CA ASN A 318 -8.09 -1.30 12.93
C ASN A 318 -6.97 -2.30 12.62
N SER A 319 -7.27 -3.29 11.77
CA SER A 319 -6.46 -4.50 11.62
C SER A 319 -6.20 -4.82 10.15
N SER A 320 -5.03 -5.36 9.86
CA SER A 320 -4.62 -5.79 8.52
C SER A 320 -4.30 -7.28 8.50
N HIS A 321 -4.72 -7.96 7.41
CA HIS A 321 -4.42 -9.35 7.09
C HIS A 321 -3.21 -9.43 6.17
N ASN A 322 -2.34 -10.42 6.36
CA ASN A 322 -1.14 -10.64 5.55
C ASN A 322 -0.41 -9.34 5.22
N THR A 323 -0.18 -8.53 6.25
CA THR A 323 0.26 -7.12 6.15
C THR A 323 1.51 -6.92 5.30
N TYR A 324 2.36 -7.92 5.20
CA TYR A 324 3.61 -7.91 4.43
C TYR A 324 3.40 -7.97 2.91
N LEU A 325 2.20 -8.37 2.41
CA LEU A 325 1.95 -8.60 0.98
C LEU A 325 1.54 -7.33 0.22
N GLU A 326 2.04 -7.22 -0.99
CA GLU A 326 1.59 -6.28 -2.01
C GLU A 326 0.84 -7.03 -3.10
N GLY A 327 -0.47 -6.75 -3.25
CA GLY A 327 -1.29 -7.30 -4.32
C GLY A 327 -1.74 -8.74 -4.04
N HIS A 328 -1.41 -9.66 -4.93
CA HIS A 328 -2.01 -11.00 -4.99
C HIS A 328 -1.45 -11.96 -3.92
N GLN A 329 -2.33 -12.79 -3.30
CA GLN A 329 -1.97 -13.70 -2.21
C GLN A 329 -1.00 -14.82 -2.62
N LEU A 330 -1.05 -15.31 -3.87
CA LEU A 330 -0.25 -16.45 -4.32
C LEU A 330 1.12 -16.05 -4.90
N TYR A 331 1.27 -14.85 -5.46
CA TYR A 331 2.50 -14.37 -6.12
C TYR A 331 2.79 -12.89 -5.89
N GLY A 332 2.20 -12.32 -4.87
CA GLY A 332 2.49 -10.96 -4.43
C GLY A 332 3.91 -10.81 -3.91
N LYS A 333 4.34 -9.56 -3.76
CA LYS A 333 5.64 -9.23 -3.22
C LYS A 333 5.53 -8.96 -1.72
N SER A 334 6.34 -9.63 -0.91
CA SER A 334 6.48 -9.26 0.51
C SER A 334 7.37 -8.02 0.65
N SER A 335 6.94 -7.05 1.46
CA SER A 335 7.62 -5.78 1.62
C SER A 335 7.46 -5.23 3.05
N THR A 336 8.57 -4.75 3.64
CA THR A 336 8.54 -4.04 4.92
C THR A 336 7.82 -2.69 4.83
N ALA A 337 7.72 -2.12 3.61
CA ALA A 337 7.02 -0.86 3.36
C ALA A 337 5.52 -0.95 3.65
N GLN A 338 4.91 -2.14 3.52
CA GLN A 338 3.49 -2.34 3.82
C GLN A 338 3.20 -2.16 5.31
N TYR A 339 4.06 -2.64 6.21
CA TYR A 339 3.93 -2.35 7.65
C TYR A 339 3.97 -0.85 7.91
N SER A 340 4.86 -0.14 7.21
CA SER A 340 4.96 1.32 7.31
C SER A 340 3.69 2.00 6.81
N ARG A 341 3.09 1.52 5.73
CA ARG A 341 1.84 2.03 5.17
C ARG A 341 0.70 1.84 6.15
N VAL A 342 0.47 0.61 6.63
CA VAL A 342 -0.63 0.29 7.55
C VAL A 342 -0.54 1.09 8.84
N LEU A 343 0.64 1.17 9.46
CA LEU A 343 0.83 1.95 10.69
C LEU A 343 0.65 3.46 10.49
N THR A 344 1.02 3.99 9.32
CA THR A 344 0.78 5.39 8.94
C THR A 344 -0.71 5.69 8.79
N HIS A 345 -1.50 4.72 8.31
CA HIS A 345 -2.96 4.77 8.25
C HIS A 345 -3.64 4.34 9.56
N ARG A 346 -2.90 4.35 10.66
CA ARG A 346 -3.39 4.07 12.02
C ARG A 346 -3.85 2.62 12.25
N GLY A 347 -3.36 1.66 11.48
CA GLY A 347 -3.53 0.23 11.81
C GLY A 347 -2.93 -0.08 13.18
N ARG A 348 -3.61 -0.90 13.99
CA ARG A 348 -3.19 -1.26 15.35
C ARG A 348 -3.04 -2.77 15.55
N CYS A 349 -3.47 -3.59 14.59
CA CYS A 349 -3.16 -5.01 14.54
C CYS A 349 -2.59 -5.32 13.14
N ILE A 350 -1.43 -5.94 13.09
CA ILE A 350 -0.68 -6.28 11.87
C ILE A 350 -0.20 -7.72 11.95
N GLU A 351 -0.10 -8.39 10.80
CA GLU A 351 0.18 -9.81 10.71
C GLU A 351 1.56 -10.11 10.16
N LEU A 352 2.17 -11.16 10.72
CA LEU A 352 3.48 -11.66 10.34
C LEU A 352 3.44 -13.19 10.30
N ASP A 353 3.54 -13.79 9.10
CA ASP A 353 3.65 -15.24 8.91
C ASP A 353 5.11 -15.62 8.86
N VAL A 354 5.58 -16.20 9.94
CA VAL A 354 7.00 -16.39 10.20
C VAL A 354 7.40 -17.85 9.97
N TRP A 355 8.38 -18.02 9.13
CA TRP A 355 8.91 -19.31 8.68
C TRP A 355 10.41 -19.41 8.94
N ASP A 356 10.92 -20.64 8.97
CA ASP A 356 12.35 -20.85 9.01
C ASP A 356 13.03 -20.24 7.77
N GLY A 357 14.06 -19.47 8.00
CA GLY A 357 14.92 -18.93 6.97
C GLY A 357 16.32 -19.51 7.04
N ASP A 358 17.17 -19.11 6.10
CA ASP A 358 18.55 -19.50 6.04
C ASP A 358 19.34 -18.85 7.21
N ASP A 359 20.49 -19.41 7.56
CA ASP A 359 21.40 -18.92 8.61
C ASP A 359 20.70 -18.73 9.98
N SER A 360 19.72 -19.57 10.30
CA SER A 360 18.90 -19.49 11.53
C SER A 360 18.21 -18.14 11.73
N GLU A 361 17.95 -17.39 10.65
CA GLU A 361 17.25 -16.11 10.65
C GLU A 361 15.81 -16.25 10.12
N PRO A 362 14.78 -16.03 10.95
CA PRO A 362 13.39 -16.14 10.53
C PRO A 362 13.04 -15.18 9.39
N VAL A 363 12.17 -15.65 8.49
CA VAL A 363 11.67 -14.89 7.33
C VAL A 363 10.15 -14.79 7.36
N ILE A 364 9.60 -13.79 6.68
CA ILE A 364 8.17 -13.59 6.51
C ILE A 364 7.82 -13.74 5.04
N TYR A 365 6.84 -14.58 4.76
CA TYR A 365 6.20 -14.73 3.46
C TYR A 365 4.90 -15.54 3.61
N HIS A 366 4.03 -15.51 2.60
CA HIS A 366 2.82 -16.34 2.58
C HIS A 366 3.20 -17.79 2.23
N GLY A 367 3.10 -18.67 3.20
CA GLY A 367 3.51 -20.06 3.07
C GLY A 367 2.82 -20.79 1.94
N TYR A 368 3.49 -21.79 1.36
CA TYR A 368 3.00 -22.60 0.24
C TYR A 368 2.63 -21.82 -1.02
N THR A 369 3.21 -20.59 -1.19
CA THR A 369 2.97 -19.71 -2.34
C THR A 369 4.29 -19.27 -2.99
N PHE A 370 4.20 -18.59 -4.13
CA PHE A 370 5.36 -18.02 -4.83
C PHE A 370 5.69 -16.59 -4.40
N THR A 371 5.21 -16.16 -3.23
CA THR A 371 5.48 -14.81 -2.72
C THR A 371 6.95 -14.65 -2.32
N SER A 372 7.47 -13.43 -2.43
CA SER A 372 8.86 -13.16 -2.02
C SER A 372 9.01 -13.16 -0.50
N LYS A 373 10.24 -13.39 -0.01
CA LYS A 373 10.55 -13.41 1.43
C LYS A 373 11.17 -12.09 1.88
N ILE A 374 10.91 -11.68 3.12
CA ILE A 374 11.60 -10.59 3.82
C ILE A 374 12.12 -11.09 5.17
N LEU A 375 13.19 -10.49 5.67
CA LEU A 375 13.72 -10.88 6.99
C LEU A 375 12.80 -10.40 8.11
N PHE A 376 12.52 -11.27 9.06
CA PHE A 376 11.69 -10.97 10.22
C PHE A 376 12.22 -9.75 11.00
N LYS A 377 13.51 -9.72 11.28
CA LYS A 377 14.15 -8.59 11.98
C LYS A 377 14.00 -7.25 11.29
N ASP A 378 13.98 -7.24 9.95
CA ASP A 378 13.83 -5.99 9.19
C ASP A 378 12.37 -5.50 9.20
N ALA A 379 11.40 -6.42 9.21
CA ALA A 379 10.00 -6.09 9.45
C ALA A 379 9.80 -5.47 10.83
N LEU A 380 10.39 -6.06 11.89
CA LEU A 380 10.30 -5.52 13.25
C LEU A 380 10.89 -4.11 13.36
N LYS A 381 12.04 -3.83 12.72
CA LYS A 381 12.64 -2.48 12.68
C LYS A 381 11.73 -1.47 11.98
N ALA A 382 11.10 -1.87 10.86
CA ALA A 382 10.16 -1.00 10.15
C ALA A 382 8.91 -0.68 11.01
N ILE A 383 8.42 -1.68 11.75
CA ILE A 383 7.30 -1.56 12.69
C ILE A 383 7.68 -0.61 13.84
N GLU A 384 8.82 -0.87 14.52
CA GLU A 384 9.27 -0.07 15.66
C GLU A 384 9.34 1.42 15.34
N LYS A 385 9.91 1.75 14.18
CA LYS A 385 10.07 3.13 13.71
C LYS A 385 8.74 3.90 13.63
N LEU A 386 7.63 3.23 13.35
CA LEU A 386 6.34 3.86 13.05
C LEU A 386 5.22 3.50 14.02
N ALA A 387 5.38 2.46 14.85
CA ALA A 387 4.36 1.93 15.75
C ALA A 387 3.60 3.01 16.53
N PHE A 388 4.32 4.02 17.05
CA PHE A 388 3.76 5.07 17.91
C PHE A 388 3.89 6.49 17.32
N LYS A 389 4.20 6.62 16.03
CA LYS A 389 4.34 7.92 15.38
C LYS A 389 3.01 8.62 15.13
N LYS A 390 1.98 7.87 14.71
CA LYS A 390 0.63 8.39 14.39
C LYS A 390 -0.39 8.17 15.48
N SER A 391 -0.16 7.22 16.38
CA SER A 391 -1.00 6.93 17.53
C SER A 391 -0.12 6.39 18.65
N LYS A 392 -0.44 6.73 19.90
CA LYS A 392 0.26 6.20 21.09
C LYS A 392 -0.35 4.90 21.61
N TYR A 393 -1.54 4.52 21.14
CA TYR A 393 -2.24 3.32 21.57
C TYR A 393 -1.53 2.05 21.10
N PRO A 394 -1.76 0.90 21.77
CA PRO A 394 -0.98 -0.31 21.57
C PRO A 394 -1.00 -0.81 20.11
N VAL A 395 0.03 -1.56 19.74
CA VAL A 395 0.10 -2.30 18.49
C VAL A 395 0.13 -3.79 18.79
N ILE A 396 -0.77 -4.55 18.16
CA ILE A 396 -0.82 -6.02 18.24
C ILE A 396 -0.08 -6.58 17.04
N LEU A 397 0.93 -7.43 17.28
CA LEU A 397 1.59 -8.25 16.27
C LEU A 397 0.95 -9.63 16.28
N SER A 398 0.12 -9.91 15.27
CA SER A 398 -0.47 -11.24 15.05
C SER A 398 0.57 -12.11 14.38
N ILE A 399 1.09 -13.09 15.11
CA ILE A 399 2.14 -13.98 14.62
C ILE A 399 1.51 -15.31 14.21
N GLU A 400 1.66 -15.67 12.94
CA GLU A 400 1.47 -17.03 12.46
C GLU A 400 2.84 -17.71 12.45
N ASN A 401 3.05 -18.65 13.38
CA ASN A 401 4.35 -19.22 13.65
C ASN A 401 4.51 -20.60 13.02
N HIS A 402 5.40 -20.70 12.04
CA HIS A 402 5.79 -21.95 11.37
C HIS A 402 7.28 -22.30 11.59
N CYS A 403 7.94 -21.61 12.52
CA CYS A 403 9.35 -21.80 12.79
C CYS A 403 9.63 -23.03 13.66
N SER A 404 10.81 -23.61 13.48
CA SER A 404 11.46 -24.52 14.41
C SER A 404 11.65 -23.87 15.78
N VAL A 405 11.82 -24.69 16.83
CA VAL A 405 12.06 -24.19 18.20
C VAL A 405 13.27 -23.26 18.26
N GLU A 406 14.35 -23.57 17.52
CA GLU A 406 15.55 -22.76 17.43
C GLU A 406 15.24 -21.35 16.89
N GLN A 407 14.53 -21.26 15.77
CA GLN A 407 14.20 -19.95 15.19
C GLN A 407 13.11 -19.21 15.97
N GLN A 408 12.27 -19.91 16.75
CA GLN A 408 11.37 -19.26 17.72
C GLN A 408 12.13 -18.57 18.85
N ILE A 409 13.22 -19.15 19.33
CA ILE A 409 14.11 -18.50 20.30
C ILE A 409 14.68 -17.22 19.68
N ARG A 410 15.12 -17.31 18.43
CA ARG A 410 15.62 -16.17 17.67
C ARG A 410 14.57 -15.07 17.47
N MET A 411 13.30 -15.45 17.21
CA MET A 411 12.19 -14.50 17.16
C MET A 411 12.04 -13.73 18.49
N ALA A 412 12.08 -14.45 19.62
CA ALA A 412 11.97 -13.85 20.95
C ALA A 412 13.13 -12.87 21.25
N GLU A 413 14.34 -13.21 20.85
CA GLU A 413 15.52 -12.32 20.93
C GLU A 413 15.30 -11.05 20.11
N HIS A 414 14.81 -11.17 18.87
CA HIS A 414 14.51 -10.03 18.00
C HIS A 414 13.40 -9.14 18.59
N PHE A 415 12.33 -9.72 19.14
CA PHE A 415 11.30 -8.93 19.82
C PHE A 415 11.88 -8.09 20.94
N LYS A 416 12.66 -8.70 21.83
CA LYS A 416 13.27 -8.02 22.97
C LYS A 416 14.28 -6.96 22.55
N SER A 417 15.14 -7.27 21.57
CA SER A 417 16.18 -6.35 21.12
C SER A 417 15.64 -5.14 20.35
N VAL A 418 14.58 -5.34 19.55
CA VAL A 418 14.01 -4.26 18.72
C VAL A 418 13.05 -3.38 19.51
N PHE A 419 12.17 -3.97 20.33
CA PHE A 419 11.13 -3.21 21.02
C PHE A 419 11.53 -2.77 22.44
N GLY A 420 12.47 -3.47 23.09
CA GLY A 420 12.90 -3.13 24.45
C GLY A 420 11.72 -2.97 25.40
N ASP A 421 11.67 -1.86 26.11
CA ASP A 421 10.63 -1.53 27.09
C ASP A 421 9.22 -1.35 26.47
N LYS A 422 9.12 -1.21 25.15
CA LYS A 422 7.83 -1.14 24.46
C LYS A 422 7.15 -2.50 24.37
N LEU A 423 7.89 -3.61 24.45
CA LEU A 423 7.33 -4.96 24.43
C LEU A 423 6.57 -5.23 25.74
N LEU A 424 5.34 -5.72 25.63
CA LEU A 424 4.56 -6.11 26.81
C LEU A 424 5.06 -7.47 27.31
N LEU A 425 5.85 -7.47 28.39
CA LEU A 425 6.39 -8.66 29.03
C LEU A 425 5.87 -8.84 30.47
N ASP A 426 5.45 -7.75 31.11
CA ASP A 426 4.97 -7.76 32.47
C ASP A 426 3.70 -8.59 32.57
N PRO A 427 3.64 -9.60 33.47
CA PRO A 427 2.41 -10.34 33.69
C PRO A 427 1.30 -9.42 34.22
N LEU A 428 0.05 -9.78 33.92
CA LEU A 428 -1.08 -9.08 34.53
C LEU A 428 -1.13 -9.37 36.04
N PRO A 429 -1.64 -8.42 36.86
CA PRO A 429 -1.92 -8.68 38.25
C PRO A 429 -2.77 -9.94 38.46
N GLU A 430 -2.52 -10.69 39.51
CA GLU A 430 -3.18 -11.98 39.75
C GLU A 430 -4.70 -11.86 39.94
N ASP A 431 -5.16 -10.72 40.42
CA ASP A 431 -6.56 -10.38 40.61
C ASP A 431 -7.26 -9.81 39.37
N SER A 432 -6.58 -9.74 38.26
CA SER A 432 -7.15 -9.20 37.02
C SER A 432 -8.29 -10.06 36.49
N THR A 433 -9.43 -9.43 36.25
CA THR A 433 -10.64 -10.07 35.70
C THR A 433 -10.99 -9.62 34.28
N SER A 434 -10.26 -8.64 33.74
CA SER A 434 -10.47 -8.05 32.41
C SER A 434 -9.14 -7.65 31.77
N LEU A 435 -9.18 -7.44 30.46
CA LEU A 435 -8.03 -6.91 29.71
C LEU A 435 -7.68 -5.49 30.19
N PRO A 436 -6.40 -5.12 30.20
CA PRO A 436 -6.01 -3.73 30.41
C PRO A 436 -6.58 -2.83 29.30
N SER A 437 -6.78 -1.57 29.64
CA SER A 437 -7.32 -0.56 28.73
C SER A 437 -6.28 -0.12 27.69
N PRO A 438 -6.71 0.42 26.52
CA PRO A 438 -5.80 1.06 25.59
C PRO A 438 -4.95 2.18 26.22
N GLU A 439 -5.50 2.89 27.22
CA GLU A 439 -4.79 3.95 27.96
C GLU A 439 -3.60 3.38 28.74
N GLN A 440 -3.82 2.28 29.49
CA GLN A 440 -2.79 1.56 30.24
C GLN A 440 -1.73 0.94 29.31
N LEU A 441 -2.13 0.57 28.10
CA LEU A 441 -1.27 -0.07 27.10
C LEU A 441 -0.59 0.93 26.14
N LYS A 442 -0.67 2.24 26.39
CA LYS A 442 0.02 3.24 25.55
C LYS A 442 1.51 2.95 25.42
N GLY A 443 2.00 3.01 24.21
CA GLY A 443 3.40 2.75 23.90
C GLY A 443 3.81 1.28 23.94
N ARG A 444 2.87 0.34 24.13
CA ARG A 444 3.19 -1.09 24.25
C ARG A 444 2.93 -1.84 22.94
N VAL A 445 3.84 -2.77 22.63
CA VAL A 445 3.70 -3.77 21.55
C VAL A 445 3.27 -5.09 22.19
N ILE A 446 2.21 -5.67 21.68
CA ILE A 446 1.57 -6.89 22.17
C ILE A 446 1.79 -8.00 21.17
N ILE A 447 2.23 -9.17 21.60
CA ILE A 447 2.39 -10.35 20.76
C ILE A 447 1.15 -11.24 20.87
N LYS A 448 0.45 -11.45 19.76
CA LYS A 448 -0.62 -12.45 19.63
C LYS A 448 -0.04 -13.69 18.96
N ALA A 449 0.02 -14.79 19.69
CA ALA A 449 0.45 -16.09 19.16
C ALA A 449 -0.06 -17.24 20.07
N LYS A 450 0.17 -18.49 19.67
CA LYS A 450 -0.07 -19.66 20.52
C LYS A 450 0.94 -19.68 21.66
N LYS A 451 0.45 -19.79 22.88
CA LYS A 451 1.27 -19.90 24.09
C LYS A 451 1.53 -21.38 24.41
N GLY A 452 2.78 -21.74 24.69
CA GLY A 452 3.13 -23.09 25.16
C GLY A 452 2.54 -23.37 26.53
N THR A 453 2.06 -24.59 26.77
CA THR A 453 1.68 -25.04 28.12
C THR A 453 2.94 -25.16 28.99
N ARG A 454 2.94 -24.56 30.17
CA ARG A 454 3.96 -24.85 31.19
C ARG A 454 3.95 -26.35 31.47
N ALA A 455 5.01 -27.05 31.13
CA ALA A 455 5.19 -28.43 31.56
C ALA A 455 5.17 -28.46 33.10
N LYS A 456 4.04 -28.89 33.70
CA LYS A 456 4.09 -29.48 35.03
C LYS A 456 4.89 -30.76 34.85
N SER A 457 6.01 -30.87 35.58
CA SER A 457 6.75 -32.10 35.74
C SER A 457 5.77 -33.24 36.04
N VAL A 458 5.99 -34.39 35.38
CA VAL A 458 5.32 -35.68 35.54
C VAL A 458 4.16 -35.96 34.57
N GLU A 459 4.40 -36.96 33.81
CA GLU A 459 3.60 -37.91 33.04
C GLU A 459 2.06 -37.78 33.05
N THR A 460 1.53 -38.05 31.85
CA THR A 460 0.12 -38.29 31.51
C THR A 460 -0.76 -37.05 31.40
N ASP A 461 -0.91 -36.57 30.16
CA ASP A 461 -2.16 -36.56 29.43
C ASP A 461 -1.95 -35.95 28.04
N VAL A 462 -2.05 -36.81 27.06
CA VAL A 462 -2.06 -36.42 25.65
C VAL A 462 -3.42 -35.77 25.37
N VAL A 463 -3.53 -34.44 25.56
CA VAL A 463 -4.69 -33.71 25.06
C VAL A 463 -4.47 -33.43 23.59
N ASN A 464 -5.19 -34.17 22.76
CA ASN A 464 -5.33 -33.99 21.33
C ASN A 464 -6.01 -32.63 21.04
N ASN A 465 -5.25 -31.57 20.89
CA ASN A 465 -5.72 -30.30 20.33
C ASN A 465 -4.87 -29.92 19.13
N GLY A 466 -5.03 -30.72 18.07
CA GLY A 466 -4.43 -30.44 16.78
C GLY A 466 -5.48 -29.89 15.83
N GLU A 467 -5.59 -28.59 15.70
CA GLU A 467 -6.04 -27.92 14.49
C GLU A 467 -5.20 -26.66 14.38
N SER A 468 -4.38 -26.61 13.33
CA SER A 468 -3.61 -25.42 12.99
C SER A 468 -4.58 -24.34 12.49
N GLU A 469 -4.29 -23.06 12.77
CA GLU A 469 -5.05 -21.91 12.23
C GLU A 469 -5.00 -21.82 10.69
N SER A 470 -4.31 -22.71 10.00
CA SER A 470 -4.18 -22.73 8.54
C SER A 470 -5.39 -23.39 7.83
N ASP A 471 -6.61 -22.89 8.07
CA ASP A 471 -7.74 -23.18 7.17
C ASP A 471 -7.56 -22.53 5.79
N GLU A 472 -6.60 -21.63 5.63
CA GLU A 472 -6.31 -20.94 4.36
C GLU A 472 -5.65 -21.82 3.29
N ALA A 473 -4.96 -22.89 3.69
CA ALA A 473 -4.25 -23.75 2.75
C ALA A 473 -5.12 -24.83 2.07
N ALA A 474 -6.44 -24.84 2.28
CA ALA A 474 -7.32 -25.91 1.82
C ALA A 474 -7.89 -25.72 0.40
N GLU A 475 -7.61 -24.58 -0.26
CA GLU A 475 -8.18 -24.26 -1.58
C GLU A 475 -7.12 -24.08 -2.69
N VAL A 476 -5.95 -24.67 -2.56
CA VAL A 476 -4.99 -24.74 -3.67
C VAL A 476 -5.42 -25.92 -4.57
N GLU A 477 -5.62 -25.66 -5.86
CA GLU A 477 -6.11 -26.64 -6.84
C GLU A 477 -5.15 -27.83 -7.10
N ASP A 478 -3.93 -27.81 -6.57
CA ASP A 478 -2.92 -28.84 -6.78
C ASP A 478 -2.95 -29.90 -5.67
N GLU A 479 -3.22 -31.17 -6.06
CA GLU A 479 -3.31 -32.32 -5.15
C GLU A 479 -2.01 -32.60 -4.36
N GLU A 480 -0.86 -32.26 -4.92
CA GLU A 480 0.44 -32.48 -4.28
C GLU A 480 0.70 -31.48 -3.16
N THR A 481 0.32 -30.23 -3.39
CA THR A 481 0.35 -29.15 -2.38
C THR A 481 -0.66 -29.40 -1.27
N GLN A 482 -1.87 -29.90 -1.59
CA GLN A 482 -2.87 -30.31 -0.60
C GLN A 482 -2.39 -31.45 0.29
N LYS A 483 -1.62 -32.40 -0.25
CA LYS A 483 -1.01 -33.49 0.53
C LYS A 483 0.07 -32.98 1.47
N GLN A 484 0.96 -32.13 1.01
CA GLN A 484 2.02 -31.51 1.82
C GLN A 484 1.43 -30.67 2.96
N VAL A 485 0.37 -29.91 2.68
CA VAL A 485 -0.39 -29.14 3.69
C VAL A 485 -1.06 -30.07 4.71
N LYS A 486 -1.65 -31.19 4.29
CA LYS A 486 -2.28 -32.18 5.21
C LYS A 486 -1.24 -32.90 6.06
N GLU A 487 -0.03 -33.15 5.56
CA GLU A 487 1.06 -33.79 6.30
C GLU A 487 1.74 -32.83 7.27
N SER A 488 1.93 -31.57 6.90
CA SER A 488 2.46 -30.53 7.79
C SER A 488 1.51 -30.19 8.94
N LYS A 489 0.19 -30.26 8.72
CA LYS A 489 -0.85 -30.11 9.77
C LYS A 489 -0.78 -31.19 10.86
N LYS A 490 -0.16 -32.34 10.62
CA LYS A 490 -0.01 -33.41 11.62
C LYS A 490 1.18 -33.23 12.55
N LYS A 491 2.15 -32.36 12.24
CA LYS A 491 3.29 -32.10 13.14
C LYS A 491 2.90 -31.05 14.18
N LYS A 492 2.77 -31.47 15.45
CA LYS A 492 2.63 -30.56 16.60
C LYS A 492 3.87 -29.67 16.69
N VAL A 493 3.74 -28.40 16.39
CA VAL A 493 4.82 -27.42 16.60
C VAL A 493 4.93 -27.16 18.10
N LYS A 494 6.07 -27.52 18.71
CA LYS A 494 6.38 -27.15 20.09
C LYS A 494 6.66 -25.64 20.11
N VAL A 495 6.09 -24.94 21.09
CA VAL A 495 6.35 -23.50 21.28
C VAL A 495 7.53 -23.35 22.23
N ALA A 496 8.54 -22.58 21.80
CA ALA A 496 9.70 -22.28 22.64
C ALA A 496 9.28 -21.49 23.90
N PRO A 497 9.83 -21.81 25.08
CA PRO A 497 9.55 -21.08 26.30
C PRO A 497 9.83 -19.57 26.18
N GLU A 498 10.88 -19.19 25.47
CA GLU A 498 11.30 -17.81 25.23
C GLU A 498 10.25 -17.03 24.43
N LEU A 499 9.69 -17.65 23.37
CA LEU A 499 8.59 -17.07 22.60
C LEU A 499 7.32 -17.02 23.42
N SER A 500 7.01 -18.10 24.15
CA SER A 500 5.85 -18.19 25.03
C SER A 500 5.85 -17.10 26.11
N ALA A 501 7.02 -16.72 26.63
CA ALA A 501 7.19 -15.64 27.60
C ALA A 501 6.87 -14.25 27.04
N CYS A 502 6.95 -14.06 25.72
CA CYS A 502 6.57 -12.81 25.07
C CYS A 502 5.04 -12.65 24.91
N ILE A 503 4.24 -13.69 25.21
CA ILE A 503 2.79 -13.70 25.01
C ILE A 503 2.10 -13.52 26.35
N VAL A 504 1.68 -12.31 26.67
CA VAL A 504 1.01 -11.97 27.95
C VAL A 504 -0.51 -11.99 27.77
N ILE A 505 -1.04 -11.19 26.86
CA ILE A 505 -2.44 -11.12 26.46
C ILE A 505 -2.56 -11.48 24.97
N CYS A 506 -3.77 -11.58 24.44
CA CYS A 506 -4.03 -12.03 23.06
C CYS A 506 -3.48 -13.44 22.79
N GLN A 507 -3.61 -14.35 23.76
CA GLN A 507 -3.17 -15.74 23.62
C GLN A 507 -4.08 -16.47 22.64
N ALA A 508 -3.54 -16.92 21.49
CA ALA A 508 -4.32 -17.57 20.46
C ALA A 508 -4.95 -18.88 20.98
N MET A 509 -6.25 -19.01 20.80
CA MET A 509 -7.04 -20.18 21.19
C MET A 509 -7.93 -20.66 20.05
N SER A 510 -7.92 -21.97 19.76
CA SER A 510 -8.76 -22.56 18.71
C SER A 510 -10.24 -22.51 19.11
N PHE A 511 -11.07 -22.01 18.19
CA PHE A 511 -12.51 -21.96 18.36
C PHE A 511 -13.13 -23.32 18.00
N LYS A 512 -13.72 -24.00 18.98
CA LYS A 512 -14.55 -25.20 18.76
C LYS A 512 -16.04 -24.89 18.97
N SER A 513 -16.37 -24.21 20.06
CA SER A 513 -17.72 -23.71 20.37
C SER A 513 -17.64 -22.55 21.36
N PHE A 514 -18.70 -21.77 21.46
CA PHE A 514 -18.82 -20.71 22.47
C PHE A 514 -18.80 -21.25 23.89
N GLU A 515 -19.40 -22.43 24.12
CA GLU A 515 -19.35 -23.12 25.40
C GLU A 515 -17.93 -23.49 25.81
N GLN A 516 -17.13 -24.01 24.89
CA GLN A 516 -15.71 -24.30 25.15
C GLN A 516 -14.93 -23.04 25.53
N LEU A 517 -15.16 -21.93 24.82
CA LEU A 517 -14.49 -20.66 25.12
C LEU A 517 -14.93 -20.10 26.48
N ALA A 518 -16.21 -20.26 26.84
CA ALA A 518 -16.73 -19.82 28.12
C ALA A 518 -16.19 -20.65 29.29
N THR A 519 -15.98 -21.95 29.11
CA THR A 519 -15.55 -22.87 30.17
C THR A 519 -14.04 -22.99 30.33
N LYS A 520 -13.28 -22.93 29.21
CA LYS A 520 -11.82 -23.15 29.18
C LYS A 520 -11.03 -21.90 28.86
N GLY A 521 -11.66 -20.89 28.27
CA GLY A 521 -11.04 -19.63 27.91
C GLY A 521 -11.00 -18.66 29.07
N THR A 522 -10.03 -17.74 29.01
CA THR A 522 -9.91 -16.61 29.92
C THR A 522 -9.97 -15.32 29.11
N PHE A 523 -10.14 -14.18 29.76
CA PHE A 523 -10.19 -12.88 29.09
C PHE A 523 -8.91 -12.55 28.27
N VAL A 524 -7.77 -13.18 28.56
CA VAL A 524 -6.52 -12.99 27.80
C VAL A 524 -6.47 -13.79 26.49
N ASN A 525 -7.43 -14.70 26.27
CA ASN A 525 -7.46 -15.49 25.05
C ASN A 525 -8.05 -14.69 23.87
N MET A 526 -7.66 -15.05 22.67
CA MET A 526 -8.20 -14.52 21.41
C MET A 526 -8.49 -15.67 20.46
N ALA A 527 -9.74 -15.79 20.04
CA ALA A 527 -10.14 -16.71 18.98
C ALA A 527 -9.94 -16.06 17.61
N SER A 528 -9.51 -16.85 16.60
CA SER A 528 -9.44 -16.42 15.21
C SER A 528 -10.38 -17.26 14.36
N LEU A 529 -11.16 -16.61 13.48
CA LEU A 529 -12.15 -17.24 12.61
C LEU A 529 -12.06 -16.65 11.21
N ASN A 530 -12.21 -17.48 10.17
CA ASN A 530 -12.41 -16.93 8.83
C ASN A 530 -13.82 -16.35 8.69
N GLU A 531 -14.00 -15.43 7.73
CA GLU A 531 -15.28 -14.74 7.50
C GLU A 531 -16.46 -15.68 7.30
N ASN A 532 -16.28 -16.78 6.55
CA ASN A 532 -17.35 -17.76 6.27
C ASN A 532 -17.81 -18.50 7.53
N LYS A 533 -16.86 -18.86 8.39
CA LYS A 533 -17.17 -19.51 9.67
C LYS A 533 -17.87 -18.53 10.62
N ALA A 534 -17.40 -17.29 10.66
CA ALA A 534 -18.02 -16.24 11.47
C ALA A 534 -19.46 -15.95 11.01
N SER A 535 -19.70 -15.77 9.71
CA SER A 535 -21.04 -15.57 9.13
C SER A 535 -22.00 -16.70 9.51
N ARG A 536 -21.57 -17.95 9.31
CA ARG A 536 -22.41 -19.11 9.70
C ARG A 536 -22.75 -19.12 11.18
N LEU A 537 -21.80 -18.80 12.06
CA LEU A 537 -22.05 -18.76 13.51
C LEU A 537 -23.01 -17.63 13.89
N ILE A 538 -22.94 -16.48 13.22
CA ILE A 538 -23.87 -15.36 13.40
C ILE A 538 -25.29 -15.77 13.00
N GLU A 539 -25.45 -16.42 11.84
CA GLU A 539 -26.73 -16.89 11.34
C GLU A 539 -27.35 -17.95 12.29
N GLN A 540 -26.58 -18.93 12.74
CA GLN A 540 -27.03 -20.02 13.60
C GLN A 540 -27.45 -19.57 15.00
N SER A 541 -26.76 -18.60 15.58
CA SER A 541 -26.99 -18.14 16.95
C SER A 541 -27.75 -16.81 17.05
N GLY A 542 -28.13 -16.22 15.91
CA GLY A 542 -28.67 -14.87 15.85
C GLY A 542 -27.70 -13.82 16.44
N GLY A 543 -26.40 -14.11 16.46
CA GLY A 543 -25.36 -13.23 16.98
C GLY A 543 -25.25 -13.13 18.50
N ARG A 544 -26.24 -13.65 19.27
CA ARG A 544 -26.29 -13.48 20.74
C ARG A 544 -25.09 -14.09 21.46
N GLN A 545 -24.68 -15.29 21.07
CA GLN A 545 -23.53 -15.96 21.69
C GLN A 545 -22.22 -15.23 21.37
N PHE A 546 -22.11 -14.66 20.17
CA PHE A 546 -20.98 -13.82 19.80
C PHE A 546 -20.89 -12.57 20.65
N LEU A 547 -22.00 -11.86 20.85
CA LEU A 547 -22.04 -10.67 21.73
C LEU A 547 -21.59 -10.99 23.15
N GLN A 548 -22.08 -12.10 23.72
CA GLN A 548 -21.67 -12.56 25.06
C GLN A 548 -20.18 -12.88 25.11
N HIS A 549 -19.66 -13.57 24.09
CA HIS A 549 -18.25 -13.90 24.00
C HIS A 549 -17.37 -12.63 23.85
N ASN A 550 -17.73 -11.73 22.94
CA ASN A 550 -16.98 -10.53 22.64
C ASN A 550 -16.99 -9.50 23.78
N ALA A 551 -17.98 -9.57 24.68
CA ALA A 551 -17.98 -8.80 25.91
C ALA A 551 -16.86 -9.22 26.88
N TYR A 552 -16.30 -10.41 26.72
CA TYR A 552 -15.30 -10.97 27.64
C TYR A 552 -13.94 -11.24 26.99
N GLN A 553 -13.90 -11.66 25.73
CA GLN A 553 -12.70 -12.03 24.99
C GLN A 553 -12.61 -11.27 23.66
N LEU A 554 -11.40 -11.16 23.13
CA LEU A 554 -11.16 -10.64 21.79
C LEU A 554 -11.44 -11.72 20.74
N THR A 555 -12.05 -11.30 19.61
CA THR A 555 -12.22 -12.14 18.42
C THR A 555 -11.54 -11.48 17.22
N ARG A 556 -10.72 -12.26 16.50
CA ARG A 556 -10.14 -11.89 15.23
C ARG A 556 -10.90 -12.57 14.09
N ILE A 557 -11.29 -11.79 13.09
CA ILE A 557 -11.88 -12.29 11.84
C ILE A 557 -10.90 -11.99 10.71
N TYR A 558 -10.69 -12.97 9.82
CA TYR A 558 -9.81 -12.84 8.67
C TYR A 558 -10.51 -13.30 7.38
N PRO A 559 -10.08 -12.78 6.20
CA PRO A 559 -10.68 -13.12 4.92
C PRO A 559 -10.61 -14.61 4.61
N ALA A 560 -11.52 -15.11 3.77
CA ALA A 560 -11.46 -16.49 3.26
C ALA A 560 -10.26 -16.67 2.32
N GLY A 561 -9.69 -17.89 2.27
CA GLY A 561 -8.55 -18.22 1.40
C GLY A 561 -8.87 -18.08 -0.10
N SER A 562 -10.15 -18.15 -0.49
CA SER A 562 -10.61 -17.88 -1.86
C SER A 562 -10.39 -16.43 -2.34
N ARG A 563 -10.10 -15.49 -1.44
CA ARG A 563 -9.79 -14.09 -1.79
C ARG A 563 -8.34 -13.89 -2.21
N ILE A 564 -7.89 -14.72 -3.14
CA ILE A 564 -6.50 -14.70 -3.65
C ILE A 564 -6.10 -13.38 -4.32
N ASP A 565 -7.07 -12.57 -4.73
CA ASP A 565 -6.91 -11.24 -5.30
C ASP A 565 -6.79 -10.13 -4.24
N SER A 566 -6.78 -10.50 -2.95
CA SER A 566 -6.75 -9.56 -1.81
C SER A 566 -7.99 -8.67 -1.73
N SER A 567 -9.16 -9.16 -2.19
CA SER A 567 -10.43 -8.47 -1.98
C SER A 567 -10.89 -8.59 -0.52
N ASN A 568 -11.54 -7.54 -0.01
CA ASN A 568 -12.04 -7.52 1.36
C ASN A 568 -13.48 -8.08 1.45
N TYR A 569 -13.81 -8.64 2.59
CA TYR A 569 -15.18 -9.07 2.94
C TYR A 569 -15.96 -7.89 3.53
N ASP A 570 -17.30 -8.04 3.64
CA ASP A 570 -18.15 -7.10 4.36
C ASP A 570 -17.96 -7.25 5.87
N PRO A 571 -17.41 -6.26 6.59
CA PRO A 571 -17.16 -6.36 8.02
C PRO A 571 -18.40 -6.08 8.88
N ILE A 572 -19.48 -5.52 8.32
CA ILE A 572 -20.64 -5.02 9.08
C ILE A 572 -21.28 -6.11 9.94
N PRO A 573 -21.59 -7.32 9.43
CA PRO A 573 -22.19 -8.37 10.26
C PRO A 573 -21.35 -8.73 11.48
N MET A 574 -20.01 -8.72 11.35
CA MET A 574 -19.09 -9.04 12.44
C MET A 574 -18.99 -7.89 13.47
N TRP A 575 -19.02 -6.64 13.01
CA TRP A 575 -19.09 -5.48 13.91
C TRP A 575 -20.39 -5.45 14.70
N MET A 576 -21.51 -5.81 14.08
CA MET A 576 -22.81 -5.85 14.75
C MET A 576 -22.85 -6.84 15.91
N VAL A 577 -22.03 -7.88 15.91
CA VAL A 577 -21.89 -8.83 17.01
C VAL A 577 -20.66 -8.57 17.88
N GLY A 578 -20.01 -7.42 17.72
CA GLY A 578 -18.94 -6.94 18.59
C GLY A 578 -17.56 -7.54 18.35
N CYS A 579 -17.30 -8.18 17.19
CA CYS A 579 -15.96 -8.64 16.87
C CYS A 579 -15.00 -7.44 16.74
N GLN A 580 -13.85 -7.49 17.42
CA GLN A 580 -12.99 -6.32 17.60
C GLN A 580 -11.89 -6.21 16.55
N VAL A 581 -11.30 -7.34 16.14
CA VAL A 581 -10.14 -7.40 15.25
C VAL A 581 -10.57 -7.94 13.88
N LEU A 582 -11.01 -7.06 13.00
CA LEU A 582 -11.41 -7.41 11.64
C LEU A 582 -10.28 -7.08 10.67
N CYS A 583 -9.64 -8.13 10.17
CA CYS A 583 -8.47 -7.99 9.31
C CYS A 583 -8.88 -7.76 7.85
N SER A 584 -8.35 -6.71 7.25
CA SER A 584 -8.50 -6.35 5.83
C SER A 584 -7.15 -6.38 5.13
N PHE A 585 -7.16 -6.63 3.82
CA PHE A 585 -5.94 -6.58 3.01
C PHE A 585 -5.42 -5.17 2.79
#